data_fc80bca079891eb1f0df2fa0f1cdec4d
#
_entry.id   fc80bca079891eb1f0df2fa0f1cdec4d
#
_cell.length_a   1.000
_cell.length_b   1.000
_cell.length_c   1.000
_cell.angle_alpha   90.00
_cell.angle_beta   90.00
_cell.angle_gamma   90.00
#
_symmetry.space_group_name_H-M   'P 1'
#
loop_
_entity.id
_entity.type
_entity.pdbx_description
1 polymer ?
#
loop_
_entity_poly.entity_id
_entity_poly.type
_entity_poly.pdbx_seq_one_letter_code
_entity_poly.pdbx_strand_id
1 'polypeptide(L)'
;MDHVQQLPYSNDAGLGQTAKIGLIVLQTDQTLEDEFRQMLVIDGVACYHSRIANAMHVTPQTLVQMQTDLPLAARLLPQAFAFDAIGYGCTSGATIIGEAQVAQLILAEHPSAKVSNPLTACKAACGALKLNNIALLTPYSPHVTQALSDNLNASGIKVCRTGYYDIEDDFTVGRVDANSIFNAIVALGAHAECDGVFVSCTSLRVANIIHRAEQKLGKPVISSNQALAWHLLRLSGVSHKSAQELSQKTGQKLGQFGTLFNQPLPN
;
A
#
# COMPACT_ATOMS: atom_id res chain seq x y z
N MET A 1 -22.45 45.59 -13.58
CA MET A 1 -21.40 44.59 -13.94
C MET A 1 -19.98 45.19 -13.89
N ASP A 2 -19.82 46.37 -13.31
CA ASP A 2 -18.55 47.13 -13.37
C ASP A 2 -17.49 46.76 -12.33
N HIS A 3 -17.68 45.65 -11.61
CA HIS A 3 -16.78 45.21 -10.55
C HIS A 3 -16.09 43.84 -10.83
N VAL A 4 -16.23 43.29 -12.04
CA VAL A 4 -15.59 42.05 -12.46
C VAL A 4 -14.48 42.35 -13.45
N GLN A 5 -13.23 42.12 -13.05
CA GLN A 5 -12.04 42.39 -13.87
C GLN A 5 -11.27 41.09 -14.09
N GLN A 6 -10.86 40.85 -15.33
CA GLN A 6 -9.90 39.78 -15.64
C GLN A 6 -8.49 40.23 -15.21
N LEU A 7 -7.85 39.40 -14.35
CA LEU A 7 -6.50 39.68 -13.88
C LEU A 7 -5.47 38.91 -14.71
N PRO A 8 -4.26 39.43 -14.89
CA PRO A 8 -3.18 38.72 -15.52
C PRO A 8 -2.72 37.52 -14.62
N TYR A 9 -2.34 36.43 -15.21
CA TYR A 9 -1.78 35.29 -14.52
C TYR A 9 -0.67 34.63 -15.35
N SER A 10 0.20 33.85 -14.68
CA SER A 10 1.17 32.98 -15.32
C SER A 10 0.99 31.56 -14.78
N ASN A 11 1.35 30.58 -15.59
CA ASN A 11 1.34 29.17 -15.20
C ASN A 11 2.74 28.73 -14.82
N ASP A 12 2.82 27.83 -13.85
CA ASP A 12 4.03 27.08 -13.50
C ASP A 12 3.87 25.59 -13.87
N ALA A 13 4.79 24.74 -13.43
CA ALA A 13 4.74 23.31 -13.71
C ALA A 13 3.72 22.51 -12.86
N GLY A 14 3.01 23.18 -11.94
CA GLY A 14 2.03 22.57 -11.04
C GLY A 14 2.64 21.64 -9.98
N LEU A 15 1.79 20.82 -9.38
CA LEU A 15 2.20 19.86 -8.36
C LEU A 15 2.83 18.59 -8.97
N GLY A 16 3.62 17.86 -8.14
CA GLY A 16 4.16 16.56 -8.53
C GLY A 16 5.33 16.66 -9.50
N GLN A 17 6.20 17.63 -9.33
CA GLN A 17 7.39 17.79 -10.18
C GLN A 17 8.41 16.66 -9.99
N THR A 18 8.45 16.04 -8.80
CA THR A 18 9.30 14.89 -8.51
C THR A 18 8.59 13.59 -8.89
N ALA A 19 7.31 13.44 -8.52
CA ALA A 19 6.50 12.28 -8.87
C ALA A 19 5.00 12.56 -8.75
N LYS A 20 4.21 12.00 -9.66
CA LYS A 20 2.75 11.98 -9.65
C LYS A 20 2.26 10.56 -9.42
N ILE A 21 1.71 10.31 -8.25
CA ILE A 21 1.21 9.01 -7.82
C ILE A 21 -0.31 9.03 -7.81
N GLY A 22 -0.93 8.04 -8.44
CA GLY A 22 -2.37 7.77 -8.32
C GLY A 22 -2.60 6.69 -7.25
N LEU A 23 -3.69 6.81 -6.49
CA LEU A 23 -4.09 5.82 -5.49
C LEU A 23 -5.59 5.56 -5.59
N ILE A 24 -5.97 4.33 -5.89
CA ILE A 24 -7.36 3.88 -5.91
C ILE A 24 -7.66 3.20 -4.57
N VAL A 25 -8.51 3.84 -3.77
CA VAL A 25 -8.81 3.47 -2.38
C VAL A 25 -10.19 2.83 -2.32
N LEU A 26 -10.40 1.84 -1.45
CA LEU A 26 -11.74 1.28 -1.23
C LEU A 26 -12.67 2.34 -0.61
N GLN A 27 -13.94 2.32 -1.00
CA GLN A 27 -14.96 3.21 -0.43
C GLN A 27 -15.03 3.10 1.10
N THR A 28 -14.84 1.91 1.64
CA THR A 28 -14.91 1.61 3.08
C THR A 28 -13.61 1.89 3.84
N ASP A 29 -12.46 2.01 3.15
CA ASP A 29 -11.16 2.18 3.80
C ASP A 29 -11.06 3.53 4.52
N GLN A 30 -10.67 3.49 5.79
CA GLN A 30 -10.53 4.65 6.67
C GLN A 30 -9.07 4.92 7.06
N THR A 31 -8.14 4.08 6.60
CA THR A 31 -6.75 4.05 7.10
C THR A 31 -5.73 4.40 6.02
N LEU A 32 -5.88 3.84 4.82
CA LEU A 32 -4.88 3.92 3.75
C LEU A 32 -4.48 5.36 3.41
N GLU A 33 -5.46 6.25 3.20
CA GLU A 33 -5.16 7.65 2.86
C GLU A 33 -4.43 8.40 3.98
N ASP A 34 -4.78 8.11 5.24
CA ASP A 34 -4.11 8.73 6.39
C ASP A 34 -2.66 8.26 6.52
N GLU A 35 -2.42 6.95 6.41
CA GLU A 35 -1.07 6.40 6.44
C GLU A 35 -0.23 6.86 5.23
N PHE A 36 -0.81 6.95 4.04
CA PHE A 36 -0.14 7.49 2.85
C PHE A 36 0.23 8.96 3.02
N ARG A 37 -0.66 9.77 3.60
CA ARG A 37 -0.37 11.17 3.90
C ARG A 37 0.84 11.31 4.83
N GLN A 38 1.01 10.39 5.76
CA GLN A 38 2.18 10.38 6.64
C GLN A 38 3.46 9.92 5.91
N MET A 39 3.38 8.92 5.03
CA MET A 39 4.53 8.32 4.36
C MET A 39 5.01 9.09 3.12
N LEU A 40 4.14 9.86 2.47
CA LEU A 40 4.44 10.58 1.23
C LEU A 40 4.71 12.08 1.44
N VAL A 41 5.06 12.52 2.65
CA VAL A 41 5.49 13.90 2.90
C VAL A 41 6.91 14.09 2.35
N ILE A 42 7.01 14.16 1.02
CA ILE A 42 8.26 14.26 0.26
C ILE A 42 8.10 15.41 -0.72
N ASP A 43 9.05 16.33 -0.71
CA ASP A 43 9.00 17.53 -1.56
C ASP A 43 8.88 17.17 -3.05
N GLY A 44 7.92 17.82 -3.72
CA GLY A 44 7.62 17.59 -5.13
C GLY A 44 6.88 16.28 -5.45
N VAL A 45 6.52 15.45 -4.48
CA VAL A 45 5.65 14.28 -4.70
C VAL A 45 4.18 14.68 -4.50
N ALA A 46 3.33 14.39 -5.47
CA ALA A 46 1.89 14.57 -5.38
C ALA A 46 1.16 13.22 -5.45
N CYS A 47 0.23 12.99 -4.53
CA CYS A 47 -0.63 11.81 -4.52
C CYS A 47 -2.08 12.22 -4.78
N TYR A 48 -2.68 11.63 -5.82
CA TYR A 48 -4.06 11.85 -6.24
C TYR A 48 -4.88 10.63 -5.93
N HIS A 49 -6.07 10.81 -5.37
CA HIS A 49 -6.90 9.72 -4.91
C HIS A 49 -8.17 9.62 -5.73
N SER A 50 -8.59 8.39 -5.99
CA SER A 50 -9.97 8.06 -6.37
C SER A 50 -10.48 6.93 -5.48
N ARG A 51 -11.79 6.73 -5.43
CA ARG A 51 -12.37 5.66 -4.66
C ARG A 51 -13.12 4.67 -5.55
N ILE A 52 -12.99 3.39 -5.22
CA ILE A 52 -13.72 2.30 -5.86
C ILE A 52 -14.81 1.81 -4.91
N ALA A 53 -16.02 1.63 -5.43
CA ALA A 53 -17.11 1.02 -4.67
C ALA A 53 -16.72 -0.41 -4.26
N ASN A 54 -17.01 -0.76 -3.03
CA ASN A 54 -16.83 -2.11 -2.51
C ASN A 54 -17.90 -2.44 -1.47
N ALA A 55 -18.18 -3.73 -1.30
CA ALA A 55 -19.05 -4.19 -0.22
C ALA A 55 -18.32 -4.11 1.13
N MET A 56 -19.07 -3.92 2.21
CA MET A 56 -18.51 -3.92 3.57
C MET A 56 -17.97 -5.29 3.98
N HIS A 57 -18.57 -6.36 3.45
CA HIS A 57 -18.14 -7.73 3.73
C HIS A 57 -17.13 -8.21 2.70
N VAL A 58 -15.98 -8.68 3.19
CA VAL A 58 -14.87 -9.18 2.37
C VAL A 58 -15.08 -10.66 2.07
N THR A 59 -15.70 -10.96 0.93
CA THR A 59 -15.90 -12.32 0.41
C THR A 59 -15.30 -12.46 -1.00
N PRO A 60 -15.00 -13.68 -1.49
CA PRO A 60 -14.52 -13.86 -2.86
C PRO A 60 -15.44 -13.23 -3.91
N GLN A 61 -16.75 -13.32 -3.74
CA GLN A 61 -17.75 -12.77 -4.68
C GLN A 61 -17.71 -11.24 -4.71
N THR A 62 -17.66 -10.58 -3.54
CA THR A 62 -17.60 -9.11 -3.45
C THR A 62 -16.27 -8.58 -3.96
N LEU A 63 -15.17 -9.33 -3.79
CA LEU A 63 -13.86 -8.96 -4.30
C LEU A 63 -13.80 -9.05 -5.84
N VAL A 64 -14.45 -10.06 -6.46
CA VAL A 64 -14.54 -10.17 -7.93
C VAL A 64 -15.36 -9.03 -8.53
N GLN A 65 -16.42 -8.57 -7.86
CA GLN A 65 -17.24 -7.43 -8.34
C GLN A 65 -16.38 -6.18 -8.56
N MET A 66 -15.38 -5.94 -7.72
CA MET A 66 -14.48 -4.78 -7.89
C MET A 66 -13.70 -4.81 -9.21
N GLN A 67 -13.54 -5.98 -9.86
CA GLN A 67 -12.92 -6.06 -11.19
C GLN A 67 -13.70 -5.26 -12.22
N THR A 68 -15.03 -5.23 -12.13
CA THR A 68 -15.89 -4.47 -13.04
C THR A 68 -15.82 -2.97 -12.78
N ASP A 69 -15.65 -2.56 -11.53
CA ASP A 69 -15.69 -1.15 -11.11
C ASP A 69 -14.30 -0.48 -11.20
N LEU A 70 -13.22 -1.26 -11.24
CA LEU A 70 -11.86 -0.74 -11.21
C LEU A 70 -11.51 0.20 -12.38
N PRO A 71 -11.89 -0.05 -13.65
CA PRO A 71 -11.66 0.90 -14.75
C PRO A 71 -12.34 2.25 -14.52
N LEU A 72 -13.57 2.26 -13.97
CA LEU A 72 -14.29 3.49 -13.67
C LEU A 72 -13.57 4.29 -12.58
N ALA A 73 -13.10 3.62 -11.52
CA ALA A 73 -12.34 4.25 -10.47
C ALA A 73 -10.98 4.80 -10.98
N ALA A 74 -10.30 4.07 -11.86
CA ALA A 74 -9.07 4.54 -12.48
C ALA A 74 -9.31 5.79 -13.35
N ARG A 75 -10.41 5.84 -14.10
CA ARG A 75 -10.79 7.00 -14.94
C ARG A 75 -11.08 8.27 -14.16
N LEU A 76 -11.43 8.16 -12.86
CA LEU A 76 -11.66 9.32 -11.98
C LEU A 76 -10.34 10.00 -11.54
N LEU A 77 -9.20 9.36 -11.71
CA LEU A 77 -7.91 10.03 -11.56
C LEU A 77 -7.74 11.07 -12.68
N PRO A 78 -7.08 12.22 -12.43
CA PRO A 78 -6.90 13.28 -13.43
C PRO A 78 -6.32 12.76 -14.74
N GLN A 79 -7.01 13.02 -15.86
CA GLN A 79 -6.60 12.61 -17.20
C GLN A 79 -5.69 13.64 -17.90
N ALA A 80 -5.49 14.82 -17.26
CA ALA A 80 -4.76 15.94 -17.87
C ALA A 80 -3.23 15.75 -17.90
N PHE A 81 -2.72 14.74 -17.20
CA PHE A 81 -1.29 14.43 -17.15
C PHE A 81 -1.06 12.93 -16.93
N ALA A 82 0.15 12.47 -17.26
CA ALA A 82 0.56 11.10 -17.00
C ALA A 82 0.92 10.90 -15.53
N PHE A 83 0.55 9.75 -14.96
CA PHE A 83 1.02 9.28 -13.67
C PHE A 83 2.32 8.48 -13.84
N ASP A 84 3.27 8.65 -12.91
CA ASP A 84 4.48 7.83 -12.84
C ASP A 84 4.16 6.43 -12.31
N ALA A 85 3.28 6.36 -11.31
CA ALA A 85 2.77 5.10 -10.76
C ALA A 85 1.34 5.24 -10.23
N ILE A 86 0.57 4.13 -10.33
CA ILE A 86 -0.79 4.03 -9.76
C ILE A 86 -0.87 2.80 -8.88
N GLY A 87 -1.39 2.98 -7.66
CA GLY A 87 -1.65 1.93 -6.69
C GLY A 87 -3.13 1.56 -6.61
N TYR A 88 -3.41 0.26 -6.56
CA TYR A 88 -4.71 -0.28 -6.16
C TYR A 88 -4.66 -0.70 -4.70
N GLY A 89 -5.38 0.00 -3.84
CA GLY A 89 -5.33 -0.12 -2.38
C GLY A 89 -6.20 -1.24 -1.81
N CYS A 90 -6.06 -2.48 -2.30
CA CYS A 90 -6.75 -3.63 -1.72
C CYS A 90 -5.92 -4.90 -1.84
N THR A 91 -5.50 -5.47 -0.68
CA THR A 91 -4.67 -6.69 -0.68
C THR A 91 -5.49 -7.92 -1.02
N SER A 92 -6.64 -8.12 -0.37
CA SER A 92 -7.54 -9.25 -0.65
C SER A 92 -8.10 -9.19 -2.07
N GLY A 93 -8.45 -7.99 -2.55
CA GLY A 93 -8.89 -7.79 -3.94
C GLY A 93 -7.81 -8.19 -4.94
N ALA A 94 -6.57 -7.75 -4.74
CA ALA A 94 -5.45 -8.13 -5.61
C ALA A 94 -5.16 -9.64 -5.56
N THR A 95 -5.37 -10.29 -4.41
CA THR A 95 -5.21 -11.75 -4.27
C THR A 95 -6.24 -12.53 -5.07
N ILE A 96 -7.51 -12.12 -5.02
CA ILE A 96 -8.63 -12.86 -5.64
C ILE A 96 -8.81 -12.52 -7.12
N ILE A 97 -8.71 -11.23 -7.49
CA ILE A 97 -8.80 -10.78 -8.90
C ILE A 97 -7.55 -11.20 -9.66
N GLY A 98 -6.41 -11.20 -9.00
CA GLY A 98 -5.09 -11.43 -9.59
C GLY A 98 -4.37 -10.12 -9.93
N GLU A 99 -3.09 -10.05 -9.56
CA GLU A 99 -2.24 -8.86 -9.68
C GLU A 99 -2.13 -8.36 -11.14
N ALA A 100 -1.96 -9.29 -12.09
CA ALA A 100 -1.87 -8.98 -13.52
C ALA A 100 -3.18 -8.39 -14.07
N GLN A 101 -4.32 -8.93 -13.66
CA GLN A 101 -5.64 -8.44 -14.07
C GLN A 101 -5.90 -7.04 -13.52
N VAL A 102 -5.57 -6.79 -12.25
CA VAL A 102 -5.65 -5.45 -11.64
C VAL A 102 -4.79 -4.45 -12.43
N ALA A 103 -3.55 -4.81 -12.75
CA ALA A 103 -2.67 -3.95 -13.53
C ALA A 103 -3.24 -3.66 -14.93
N GLN A 104 -3.73 -4.68 -15.63
CA GLN A 104 -4.31 -4.54 -16.97
C GLN A 104 -5.51 -3.59 -16.99
N LEU A 105 -6.40 -3.68 -15.99
CA LEU A 105 -7.59 -2.82 -15.89
C LEU A 105 -7.22 -1.35 -15.65
N ILE A 106 -6.20 -1.07 -14.86
CA ILE A 106 -5.72 0.30 -14.62
C ILE A 106 -4.99 0.84 -15.85
N LEU A 107 -4.15 0.03 -16.50
CA LEU A 107 -3.40 0.42 -17.69
C LEU A 107 -4.30 0.70 -18.90
N ALA A 108 -5.50 0.15 -18.95
CA ALA A 108 -6.48 0.50 -19.97
C ALA A 108 -6.87 2.00 -19.93
N GLU A 109 -6.87 2.61 -18.75
CA GLU A 109 -7.19 4.04 -18.56
C GLU A 109 -5.94 4.92 -18.46
N HIS A 110 -4.82 4.38 -17.97
CA HIS A 110 -3.53 5.08 -17.78
C HIS A 110 -2.36 4.27 -18.35
N PRO A 111 -2.19 4.18 -19.68
CA PRO A 111 -1.29 3.23 -20.33
C PRO A 111 0.20 3.47 -20.07
N SER A 112 0.59 4.67 -19.65
CA SER A 112 1.99 5.03 -19.34
C SER A 112 2.38 4.81 -17.86
N ALA A 113 1.41 4.55 -16.98
CA ALA A 113 1.68 4.39 -15.56
C ALA A 113 2.33 3.04 -15.24
N LYS A 114 3.16 3.01 -14.21
CA LYS A 114 3.54 1.74 -13.57
C LYS A 114 2.50 1.39 -12.52
N VAL A 115 2.05 0.15 -12.48
CA VAL A 115 0.95 -0.23 -11.57
C VAL A 115 1.47 -1.12 -10.44
N SER A 116 0.96 -0.90 -9.25
CA SER A 116 1.20 -1.74 -8.07
C SER A 116 -0.08 -1.94 -7.25
N ASN A 117 -0.01 -2.91 -6.36
CA ASN A 117 -0.99 -3.20 -5.32
C ASN A 117 -0.25 -3.75 -4.09
N PRO A 118 -0.89 -3.88 -2.91
CA PRO A 118 -0.18 -4.30 -1.70
C PRO A 118 0.47 -5.68 -1.78
N LEU A 119 -0.09 -6.61 -2.57
CA LEU A 119 0.48 -7.94 -2.73
C LEU A 119 1.75 -7.91 -3.59
N THR A 120 1.71 -7.26 -4.76
CA THR A 120 2.89 -7.02 -5.60
C THR A 120 3.98 -6.27 -4.84
N ALA A 121 3.58 -5.23 -4.08
CA ALA A 121 4.50 -4.45 -3.26
C ALA A 121 5.12 -5.27 -2.12
N CYS A 122 4.35 -6.15 -1.47
CA CYS A 122 4.87 -7.07 -0.46
C CYS A 122 5.93 -8.02 -1.04
N LYS A 123 5.68 -8.60 -2.21
CA LYS A 123 6.66 -9.46 -2.91
C LYS A 123 7.95 -8.72 -3.22
N ALA A 124 7.83 -7.50 -3.75
CA ALA A 124 8.98 -6.62 -4.00
C ALA A 124 9.73 -6.25 -2.71
N ALA A 125 9.00 -5.98 -1.62
CA ALA A 125 9.56 -5.67 -0.31
C ALA A 125 10.30 -6.87 0.29
N CYS A 126 9.76 -8.08 0.19
CA CYS A 126 10.45 -9.31 0.60
C CYS A 126 11.76 -9.49 -0.16
N GLY A 127 11.76 -9.26 -1.48
CA GLY A 127 12.99 -9.30 -2.27
C GLY A 127 14.02 -8.26 -1.84
N ALA A 128 13.60 -7.01 -1.61
CA ALA A 128 14.48 -5.92 -1.16
C ALA A 128 15.08 -6.17 0.22
N LEU A 129 14.32 -6.78 1.12
CA LEU A 129 14.72 -7.12 2.49
C LEU A 129 15.34 -8.53 2.60
N LYS A 130 15.39 -9.29 1.50
CA LYS A 130 15.89 -10.69 1.44
C LYS A 130 15.15 -11.64 2.39
N LEU A 131 13.83 -11.48 2.49
CA LEU A 131 12.98 -12.32 3.30
C LEU A 131 12.48 -13.50 2.47
N ASN A 132 12.70 -14.71 2.96
CA ASN A 132 12.27 -15.96 2.31
C ASN A 132 11.19 -16.68 3.12
N ASN A 133 11.14 -16.47 4.44
CA ASN A 133 10.20 -17.11 5.35
C ASN A 133 9.52 -16.04 6.20
N ILE A 134 8.24 -15.78 5.95
CA ILE A 134 7.53 -14.72 6.66
C ILE A 134 6.40 -15.29 7.54
N ALA A 135 6.16 -14.62 8.66
CA ALA A 135 4.89 -14.73 9.35
C ALA A 135 3.86 -13.83 8.67
N LEU A 136 2.62 -14.29 8.53
CA LEU A 136 1.49 -13.59 7.94
C LEU A 136 0.45 -13.28 9.02
N LEU A 137 0.09 -11.99 9.16
CA LEU A 137 -1.04 -11.54 9.97
C LEU A 137 -2.09 -10.93 9.06
N THR A 138 -3.35 -11.36 9.18
CA THR A 138 -4.48 -10.82 8.41
C THR A 138 -5.70 -10.56 9.30
N PRO A 139 -6.62 -9.66 8.92
CA PRO A 139 -7.92 -9.58 9.58
C PRO A 139 -8.95 -10.56 8.98
N TYR A 140 -8.68 -11.15 7.83
CA TYR A 140 -9.63 -11.88 6.99
C TYR A 140 -10.08 -13.21 7.58
N SER A 141 -11.13 -13.80 6.96
CA SER A 141 -11.54 -15.17 7.22
C SER A 141 -10.42 -16.18 6.87
N PRO A 142 -10.45 -17.40 7.42
CA PRO A 142 -9.48 -18.45 7.10
C PRO A 142 -9.33 -18.70 5.61
N HIS A 143 -10.43 -18.66 4.85
CA HIS A 143 -10.42 -18.91 3.40
C HIS A 143 -9.63 -17.84 2.61
N VAL A 144 -9.90 -16.54 2.87
CA VAL A 144 -9.18 -15.44 2.22
C VAL A 144 -7.72 -15.39 2.66
N THR A 145 -7.47 -15.69 3.94
CA THR A 145 -6.11 -15.79 4.50
C THR A 145 -5.31 -16.91 3.82
N GLN A 146 -5.92 -18.06 3.61
CA GLN A 146 -5.27 -19.19 2.92
C GLN A 146 -4.95 -18.85 1.46
N ALA A 147 -5.86 -18.23 0.73
CA ALA A 147 -5.62 -17.82 -0.66
C ALA A 147 -4.43 -16.85 -0.77
N LEU A 148 -4.28 -15.92 0.18
CA LEU A 148 -3.13 -15.03 0.24
C LEU A 148 -1.84 -15.79 0.56
N SER A 149 -1.88 -16.71 1.53
CA SER A 149 -0.74 -17.54 1.88
C SER A 149 -0.27 -18.39 0.68
N ASP A 150 -1.21 -19.00 -0.05
CA ASP A 150 -0.91 -19.81 -1.24
C ASP A 150 -0.28 -18.98 -2.35
N ASN A 151 -0.77 -17.75 -2.57
CA ASN A 151 -0.20 -16.83 -3.55
C ASN A 151 1.25 -16.43 -3.21
N LEU A 152 1.53 -16.14 -1.95
CA LEU A 152 2.89 -15.83 -1.48
C LEU A 152 3.81 -17.05 -1.63
N ASN A 153 3.37 -18.23 -1.22
CA ASN A 153 4.12 -19.47 -1.36
C ASN A 153 4.42 -19.80 -2.84
N ALA A 154 3.44 -19.62 -3.73
CA ALA A 154 3.63 -19.81 -5.17
C ALA A 154 4.64 -18.82 -5.78
N SER A 155 4.84 -17.66 -5.13
CA SER A 155 5.83 -16.67 -5.52
C SER A 155 7.23 -16.91 -4.91
N GLY A 156 7.43 -18.02 -4.21
CA GLY A 156 8.70 -18.37 -3.56
C GLY A 156 8.91 -17.76 -2.17
N ILE A 157 7.90 -17.09 -1.62
CA ILE A 157 7.94 -16.52 -0.26
C ILE A 157 7.19 -17.48 0.67
N LYS A 158 7.90 -18.23 1.47
CA LYS A 158 7.30 -19.22 2.38
C LYS A 158 6.57 -18.53 3.53
N VAL A 159 5.29 -18.81 3.68
CA VAL A 159 4.51 -18.41 4.86
C VAL A 159 4.70 -19.49 5.93
N CYS A 160 5.56 -19.20 6.93
CA CYS A 160 5.93 -20.16 7.98
C CYS A 160 4.98 -20.14 9.18
N ARG A 161 4.29 -19.03 9.41
CA ARG A 161 3.27 -18.85 10.46
C ARG A 161 2.15 -17.96 9.95
N THR A 162 0.94 -18.26 10.36
CA THR A 162 -0.24 -17.45 10.01
C THR A 162 -1.06 -17.17 11.25
N GLY A 163 -1.44 -15.91 11.41
CA GLY A 163 -2.43 -15.44 12.37
C GLY A 163 -3.52 -14.64 11.66
N TYR A 164 -4.75 -14.74 12.14
CA TYR A 164 -5.87 -14.00 11.58
C TYR A 164 -6.87 -13.59 12.68
N TYR A 165 -7.67 -12.56 12.40
CA TYR A 165 -8.66 -12.04 13.36
C TYR A 165 -10.09 -12.52 13.06
N ASP A 166 -10.34 -13.04 11.86
CA ASP A 166 -11.68 -13.49 11.40
C ASP A 166 -12.72 -12.38 11.43
N ILE A 167 -12.36 -11.20 10.91
CA ILE A 167 -13.23 -10.03 10.83
C ILE A 167 -13.62 -9.82 9.38
N GLU A 168 -14.91 -9.94 9.07
CA GLU A 168 -15.43 -9.75 7.71
C GLU A 168 -15.81 -8.29 7.42
N ASP A 169 -16.15 -7.52 8.46
CA ASP A 169 -16.57 -6.12 8.35
C ASP A 169 -15.36 -5.17 8.32
N ASP A 170 -15.15 -4.51 7.19
CA ASP A 170 -14.01 -3.62 6.94
C ASP A 170 -13.97 -2.41 7.89
N PHE A 171 -15.12 -1.92 8.32
CA PHE A 171 -15.22 -0.85 9.33
C PHE A 171 -14.68 -1.29 10.70
N THR A 172 -14.93 -2.52 11.08
CA THR A 172 -14.41 -3.13 12.31
C THR A 172 -12.91 -3.36 12.21
N VAL A 173 -12.40 -3.79 11.04
CA VAL A 173 -10.97 -3.95 10.79
C VAL A 173 -10.20 -2.65 11.06
N GLY A 174 -10.70 -1.51 10.59
CA GLY A 174 -10.08 -0.20 10.82
C GLY A 174 -10.04 0.24 12.29
N ARG A 175 -10.72 -0.49 13.18
CA ARG A 175 -10.81 -0.22 14.62
C ARG A 175 -10.03 -1.20 15.49
N VAL A 176 -9.41 -2.21 14.91
CA VAL A 176 -8.48 -3.07 15.67
C VAL A 176 -7.40 -2.17 16.28
N ASP A 177 -7.25 -2.26 17.59
CA ASP A 177 -6.34 -1.37 18.31
C ASP A 177 -4.87 -1.70 18.04
N ALA A 178 -4.02 -0.67 18.11
CA ALA A 178 -2.62 -0.79 17.77
C ALA A 178 -1.83 -1.78 18.66
N ASN A 179 -2.24 -1.97 19.94
CA ASN A 179 -1.57 -2.93 20.82
C ASN A 179 -1.96 -4.36 20.47
N SER A 180 -3.20 -4.63 20.08
CA SER A 180 -3.62 -5.94 19.58
C SER A 180 -2.82 -6.32 18.34
N ILE A 181 -2.67 -5.39 17.37
CA ILE A 181 -1.86 -5.63 16.17
C ILE A 181 -0.39 -5.83 16.54
N PHE A 182 0.18 -4.98 17.38
CA PHE A 182 1.56 -5.08 17.84
C PHE A 182 1.84 -6.42 18.53
N ASN A 183 0.98 -6.85 19.44
CA ASN A 183 1.14 -8.11 20.16
C ASN A 183 1.07 -9.32 19.22
N ALA A 184 0.17 -9.29 18.24
CA ALA A 184 0.07 -10.33 17.22
C ALA A 184 1.33 -10.40 16.33
N ILE A 185 1.85 -9.24 15.89
CA ILE A 185 3.11 -9.14 15.14
C ILE A 185 4.25 -9.79 15.95
N VAL A 186 4.39 -9.41 17.22
CA VAL A 186 5.45 -9.94 18.09
C VAL A 186 5.29 -11.44 18.32
N ALA A 187 4.08 -11.92 18.60
CA ALA A 187 3.83 -13.33 18.82
C ALA A 187 4.18 -14.19 17.59
N LEU A 188 3.76 -13.76 16.40
CA LEU A 188 4.03 -14.47 15.15
C LEU A 188 5.51 -14.37 14.73
N GLY A 189 6.09 -13.17 14.80
CA GLY A 189 7.45 -12.90 14.36
C GLY A 189 8.53 -13.46 15.29
N ALA A 190 8.21 -13.78 16.54
CA ALA A 190 9.15 -14.36 17.51
C ALA A 190 9.63 -15.77 17.14
N HIS A 191 8.91 -16.48 16.27
CA HIS A 191 9.31 -17.81 15.83
C HIS A 191 10.64 -17.76 15.05
N ALA A 192 11.58 -18.64 15.42
CA ALA A 192 12.94 -18.65 14.86
C ALA A 192 12.97 -18.91 13.35
N GLU A 193 11.97 -19.62 12.81
CA GLU A 193 11.85 -19.93 11.39
C GLU A 193 11.41 -18.74 10.52
N CYS A 194 10.93 -17.65 11.11
CA CYS A 194 10.45 -16.48 10.37
C CYS A 194 11.56 -15.43 10.27
N ASP A 195 11.81 -14.92 9.06
CA ASP A 195 12.76 -13.86 8.75
C ASP A 195 12.16 -12.45 8.97
N GLY A 196 10.83 -12.35 8.88
CA GLY A 196 10.07 -11.11 9.05
C GLY A 196 8.57 -11.37 9.19
N VAL A 197 7.79 -10.29 9.26
CA VAL A 197 6.33 -10.36 9.39
C VAL A 197 5.68 -9.52 8.29
N PHE A 198 4.66 -10.05 7.62
CA PHE A 198 3.76 -9.29 6.75
C PHE A 198 2.40 -9.12 7.43
N VAL A 199 2.00 -7.88 7.63
CA VAL A 199 0.67 -7.48 8.12
C VAL A 199 -0.16 -7.05 6.94
N SER A 200 -1.11 -7.90 6.56
CA SER A 200 -1.95 -7.73 5.38
C SER A 200 -3.26 -7.04 5.74
N CYS A 201 -3.68 -6.14 4.97
CA CYS A 201 -4.89 -5.33 4.87
C CYS A 201 -4.59 -3.83 4.96
N THR A 202 -5.17 -3.07 4.04
CA THR A 202 -5.01 -1.61 4.00
C THR A 202 -5.78 -0.89 5.10
N SER A 203 -6.84 -1.51 5.61
CA SER A 203 -7.66 -0.97 6.70
C SER A 203 -7.01 -1.13 8.09
N LEU A 204 -5.99 -2.00 8.28
CA LEU A 204 -5.26 -2.12 9.54
C LEU A 204 -4.29 -0.94 9.74
N ARG A 205 -4.32 -0.32 10.93
CA ARG A 205 -3.47 0.81 11.30
C ARG A 205 -2.11 0.34 11.80
N VAL A 206 -1.14 0.26 10.92
CA VAL A 206 0.17 -0.37 11.20
C VAL A 206 1.34 0.60 11.15
N ALA A 207 1.27 1.68 10.36
CA ALA A 207 2.40 2.57 10.08
C ALA A 207 3.14 3.04 11.34
N ASN A 208 2.40 3.46 12.37
CA ASN A 208 2.97 4.01 13.60
C ASN A 208 3.54 2.97 14.58
N ILE A 209 3.34 1.68 14.32
CA ILE A 209 3.85 0.61 15.20
C ILE A 209 4.96 -0.21 14.56
N ILE A 210 5.23 -0.05 13.27
CA ILE A 210 6.23 -0.84 12.52
C ILE A 210 7.60 -0.74 13.18
N HIS A 211 8.12 0.47 13.37
CA HIS A 211 9.44 0.69 13.94
C HIS A 211 9.59 0.05 15.33
N ARG A 212 8.60 0.24 16.20
CA ARG A 212 8.58 -0.39 17.52
C ARG A 212 8.56 -1.92 17.46
N ALA A 213 7.79 -2.48 16.50
CA ALA A 213 7.70 -3.92 16.32
C ALA A 213 9.02 -4.50 15.78
N GLU A 214 9.68 -3.83 14.83
CA GLU A 214 11.01 -4.21 14.34
C GLU A 214 12.05 -4.17 15.46
N GLN A 215 12.07 -3.11 16.28
CA GLN A 215 12.96 -3.03 17.43
C GLN A 215 12.75 -4.18 18.43
N LYS A 216 11.49 -4.56 18.67
CA LYS A 216 11.16 -5.65 19.58
C LYS A 216 11.56 -7.03 19.05
N LEU A 217 11.40 -7.23 17.74
CA LEU A 217 11.65 -8.52 17.07
C LEU A 217 13.11 -8.69 16.62
N GLY A 218 13.81 -7.59 16.33
CA GLY A 218 15.08 -7.63 15.59
C GLY A 218 14.92 -8.12 14.14
N LYS A 219 13.70 -8.05 13.60
CA LYS A 219 13.34 -8.54 12.25
C LYS A 219 12.46 -7.52 11.54
N PRO A 220 12.51 -7.43 10.18
CA PRO A 220 11.64 -6.53 9.42
C PRO A 220 10.16 -6.84 9.60
N VAL A 221 9.37 -5.76 9.61
CA VAL A 221 7.90 -5.81 9.60
C VAL A 221 7.40 -5.03 8.39
N ILE A 222 6.64 -5.69 7.53
CA ILE A 222 6.02 -5.12 6.33
C ILE A 222 4.53 -4.98 6.58
N SER A 223 3.94 -3.83 6.25
CA SER A 223 2.48 -3.68 6.15
C SER A 223 2.05 -3.45 4.71
N SER A 224 0.78 -3.74 4.40
CA SER A 224 0.18 -3.47 3.09
C SER A 224 0.40 -2.03 2.65
N ASN A 225 0.11 -1.07 3.51
CA ASN A 225 0.19 0.36 3.21
C ASN A 225 1.63 0.83 3.05
N GLN A 226 2.51 0.42 3.97
CA GLN A 226 3.94 0.76 3.91
C GLN A 226 4.58 0.19 2.64
N ALA A 227 4.33 -1.08 2.31
CA ALA A 227 4.87 -1.71 1.11
C ALA A 227 4.39 -1.00 -0.15
N LEU A 228 3.08 -0.70 -0.24
CA LEU A 228 2.51 -0.02 -1.40
C LEU A 228 3.08 1.39 -1.55
N ALA A 229 3.15 2.18 -0.49
CA ALA A 229 3.72 3.53 -0.53
C ALA A 229 5.20 3.51 -0.96
N TRP A 230 6.01 2.64 -0.37
CA TRP A 230 7.41 2.44 -0.74
C TRP A 230 7.55 2.03 -2.21
N HIS A 231 6.76 1.06 -2.66
CA HIS A 231 6.87 0.54 -4.03
C HIS A 231 6.47 1.59 -5.06
N LEU A 232 5.38 2.34 -4.83
CA LEU A 232 4.96 3.42 -5.71
C LEU A 232 6.02 4.52 -5.82
N LEU A 233 6.64 4.93 -4.72
CA LEU A 233 7.76 5.89 -4.74
C LEU A 233 8.91 5.36 -5.61
N ARG A 234 9.31 4.11 -5.45
CA ARG A 234 10.41 3.52 -6.20
C ARG A 234 10.06 3.37 -7.69
N LEU A 235 8.85 2.93 -8.02
CA LEU A 235 8.35 2.86 -9.40
C LEU A 235 8.31 4.24 -10.05
N SER A 236 8.02 5.29 -9.30
CA SER A 236 8.03 6.68 -9.78
C SER A 236 9.45 7.28 -9.92
N GLY A 237 10.50 6.49 -9.68
CA GLY A 237 11.88 6.97 -9.79
C GLY A 237 12.40 7.69 -8.54
N VAL A 238 11.62 7.81 -7.47
CA VAL A 238 12.08 8.40 -6.20
C VAL A 238 12.95 7.39 -5.48
N SER A 239 14.27 7.54 -5.54
CA SER A 239 15.22 6.66 -4.86
C SER A 239 15.13 6.79 -3.33
N HIS A 240 15.68 5.81 -2.60
CA HIS A 240 15.75 5.90 -1.14
C HIS A 240 16.56 7.12 -0.66
N LYS A 241 17.66 7.47 -1.35
CA LYS A 241 18.50 8.63 -1.04
C LYS A 241 17.74 9.93 -1.27
N SER A 242 17.14 10.10 -2.46
CA SER A 242 16.34 11.29 -2.75
C SER A 242 15.12 11.40 -1.82
N ALA A 243 14.46 10.31 -1.47
CA ALA A 243 13.38 10.34 -0.50
C ALA A 243 13.85 10.82 0.88
N GLN A 244 15.03 10.38 1.35
CA GLN A 244 15.60 10.86 2.61
C GLN A 244 15.96 12.35 2.56
N GLU A 245 16.62 12.82 1.50
CA GLU A 245 16.99 14.21 1.31
C GLU A 245 15.76 15.13 1.23
N LEU A 246 14.77 14.73 0.45
CA LEU A 246 13.53 15.50 0.27
C LEU A 246 12.67 15.51 1.55
N SER A 247 12.65 14.40 2.29
CA SER A 247 11.90 14.33 3.55
C SER A 247 12.52 15.17 4.66
N GLN A 248 13.84 15.38 4.65
CA GLN A 248 14.52 16.28 5.60
C GLN A 248 14.03 17.71 5.46
N LYS A 249 13.72 18.18 4.24
CA LYS A 249 13.18 19.52 3.98
C LYS A 249 11.79 19.72 4.61
N THR A 250 11.01 18.66 4.73
CA THR A 250 9.67 18.68 5.33
C THR A 250 9.68 18.32 6.82
N GLY A 251 10.86 17.98 7.39
CA GLY A 251 11.01 17.54 8.78
C GLY A 251 10.55 16.10 9.03
N GLN A 252 10.21 15.34 7.97
CA GLN A 252 9.73 13.97 8.08
C GLN A 252 10.89 12.98 8.28
N LYS A 253 10.70 12.01 9.19
CA LYS A 253 11.66 10.91 9.42
C LYS A 253 11.12 9.62 8.82
N LEU A 254 11.47 9.31 7.57
CA LEU A 254 10.98 8.10 6.89
C LEU A 254 11.36 6.79 7.60
N GLY A 255 12.47 6.76 8.34
CA GLY A 255 12.88 5.59 9.15
C GLY A 255 11.88 5.19 10.24
N GLN A 256 10.96 6.07 10.64
CA GLN A 256 9.87 5.70 11.57
C GLN A 256 8.89 4.69 10.98
N PHE A 257 8.84 4.56 9.66
CA PHE A 257 8.02 3.59 8.95
C PHE A 257 8.76 2.28 8.66
N GLY A 258 9.84 1.99 9.39
CA GLY A 258 10.57 0.74 9.33
C GLY A 258 11.72 0.69 8.32
N THR A 259 12.40 -0.44 8.31
CA THR A 259 13.63 -0.68 7.53
C THR A 259 13.39 -0.69 6.03
N LEU A 260 12.17 -0.98 5.57
CA LEU A 260 11.82 -1.05 4.15
C LEU A 260 12.04 0.28 3.42
N PHE A 261 11.73 1.43 4.05
CA PHE A 261 11.89 2.73 3.40
C PHE A 261 13.33 3.09 3.05
N ASN A 262 14.31 2.41 3.65
CA ASN A 262 15.74 2.56 3.34
C ASN A 262 16.20 1.64 2.18
N GLN A 263 15.32 0.80 1.61
CA GLN A 263 15.70 -0.14 0.55
C GLN A 263 15.42 0.42 -0.84
N PRO A 264 16.29 0.13 -1.86
CA PRO A 264 15.96 0.29 -3.27
C PRO A 264 14.96 -0.81 -3.72
N LEU A 265 14.46 -0.74 -4.97
CA LEU A 265 13.82 -1.90 -5.60
C LEU A 265 14.85 -3.04 -5.73
N PRO A 266 14.43 -4.28 -5.61
CA PRO A 266 15.28 -5.42 -5.99
C PRO A 266 15.59 -5.35 -7.50
N ASN A 267 16.79 -5.78 -7.85
CA ASN A 267 17.23 -5.89 -9.24
C ASN A 267 16.48 -7.00 -9.97
#